data_0d60cc1cd97cd566f271a0909f36f697
#
_entry.id   0d60cc1cd97cd566f271a0909f36f697
#
_cell.length_a   1.000
_cell.length_b   1.000
_cell.length_c   1.000
_cell.angle_alpha   90.00
_cell.angle_beta   90.00
_cell.angle_gamma   90.00
#
_symmetry.space_group_name_H-M   'P 1'
#
loop_
_entity.id
_entity.type
_entity.pdbx_description
1 polymer ?
#
loop_
_entity_poly.entity_id
_entity_poly.type
_entity_poly.pdbx_seq_one_letter_code
_entity_poly.pdbx_strand_id
1 'polypeptide(L)'
;MAEPRRPPGGGGAGGEGLGRSRGGFTTKLHLSADGRCRPLSLVVTPGQRADCTQFKPVLEKIRVPKPGPGRPRKKPDSVAADKAYSNGPCRQYLRSRGIRHTIPEKTDSQAARLRKGSRGGRPPAFDEERYKKRNTIERAINRLKQHRAVATRYDKRRYVYLGTATPAALTIWLRT
;
A
#
# COMPACT_ATOMS: atom_id res chain seq x y z
N MET A 1 13.24 33.43 29.50
CA MET A 1 14.02 32.39 28.79
C MET A 1 13.07 31.69 27.84
N ALA A 2 13.29 31.80 26.54
CA ALA A 2 12.45 31.15 25.55
C ALA A 2 12.89 29.69 25.39
N GLU A 3 11.96 28.72 25.51
CA GLU A 3 12.24 27.32 25.21
C GLU A 3 12.73 27.15 23.78
N PRO A 4 13.75 26.32 23.54
CA PRO A 4 14.23 26.06 22.19
C PRO A 4 13.11 25.39 21.39
N ARG A 5 12.71 26.01 20.28
CA ARG A 5 11.74 25.44 19.31
C ARG A 5 12.26 24.09 18.85
N ARG A 6 11.50 23.03 19.14
CA ARG A 6 11.76 21.71 18.57
C ARG A 6 11.82 21.81 17.04
N PRO A 7 12.85 21.23 16.40
CA PRO A 7 12.91 21.23 14.94
C PRO A 7 11.66 20.54 14.36
N PRO A 8 11.14 20.98 13.23
CA PRO A 8 10.02 20.37 12.55
C PRO A 8 10.41 18.92 12.18
N GLY A 9 9.82 17.94 12.85
CA GLY A 9 10.12 16.50 12.73
C GLY A 9 10.48 15.82 14.06
N GLY A 10 10.43 16.53 15.18
CA GLY A 10 10.52 15.96 16.53
C GLY A 10 9.30 15.09 16.81
N GLY A 11 9.23 13.91 16.17
CA GLY A 11 8.15 12.96 16.31
C GLY A 11 8.19 12.34 17.71
N GLY A 12 7.17 12.58 18.50
CA GLY A 12 6.77 11.60 19.47
C GLY A 12 6.47 10.27 18.78
N ALA A 13 6.37 9.15 19.50
CA ALA A 13 6.17 7.80 18.94
C ALA A 13 5.08 7.69 17.85
N GLY A 14 4.14 8.61 17.79
CA GLY A 14 3.08 8.67 16.77
C GLY A 14 3.53 9.06 15.36
N GLY A 15 4.63 9.81 15.19
CA GLY A 15 5.15 10.26 13.89
C GLY A 15 6.15 9.31 13.23
N GLU A 16 6.75 8.39 14.00
CA GLU A 16 7.87 7.56 13.56
C GLU A 16 7.46 6.28 12.81
N GLY A 17 6.17 6.04 12.63
CA GLY A 17 5.69 4.81 11.98
C GLY A 17 6.02 3.56 12.80
N LEU A 18 6.25 3.71 14.11
CA LEU A 18 6.45 2.62 15.06
C LEU A 18 5.15 2.38 15.81
N GLY A 19 4.74 1.14 15.89
CA GLY A 19 3.63 0.68 16.70
C GLY A 19 4.11 -0.31 17.75
N ARG A 20 3.32 -0.52 18.76
CA ARG A 20 3.57 -1.52 19.79
C ARG A 20 2.63 -2.70 19.58
N SER A 21 3.19 -3.90 19.50
CA SER A 21 2.47 -5.17 19.49
C SER A 21 2.93 -6.02 20.68
N ARG A 22 2.32 -7.20 20.87
CA ARG A 22 2.76 -8.15 21.89
C ARG A 22 4.23 -8.58 21.70
N GLY A 23 4.73 -8.59 20.48
CA GLY A 23 6.13 -8.91 20.13
C GLY A 23 7.07 -7.69 20.11
N GLY A 24 6.67 -6.53 20.63
CA GLY A 24 7.51 -5.33 20.64
C GLY A 24 7.13 -4.28 19.58
N PHE A 25 8.11 -3.49 19.16
CA PHE A 25 7.89 -2.47 18.15
C PHE A 25 7.70 -3.07 16.76
N THR A 26 6.64 -2.66 16.08
CA THR A 26 6.28 -3.14 14.75
C THR A 26 6.01 -2.00 13.79
N THR A 27 6.33 -2.25 12.53
CA THR A 27 6.11 -1.31 11.41
C THR A 27 5.48 -2.06 10.25
N LYS A 28 4.58 -1.42 9.55
CA LYS A 28 4.09 -1.90 8.26
C LYS A 28 4.66 -1.07 7.13
N LEU A 29 5.15 -1.73 6.09
CA LEU A 29 5.49 -1.14 4.82
C LEU A 29 4.39 -1.49 3.81
N HIS A 30 3.60 -0.49 3.44
CA HIS A 30 2.60 -0.62 2.39
C HIS A 30 3.23 -0.26 1.05
N LEU A 31 2.94 -1.03 0.03
CA LEU A 31 3.45 -0.76 -1.31
C LEU A 31 2.42 -1.04 -2.40
N SER A 32 2.58 -0.37 -3.53
CA SER A 32 2.03 -0.80 -4.81
C SER A 32 3.15 -1.27 -5.72
N ALA A 33 2.89 -2.27 -6.55
CA ALA A 33 3.83 -2.77 -7.53
C ALA A 33 3.15 -2.96 -8.88
N ASP A 34 3.94 -2.94 -9.95
CA ASP A 34 3.48 -3.26 -11.29
C ASP A 34 3.55 -4.77 -11.59
N GLY A 35 3.13 -5.18 -12.79
CA GLY A 35 3.14 -6.58 -13.22
C GLY A 35 4.53 -7.23 -13.27
N ARG A 36 5.62 -6.45 -13.25
CA ARG A 36 7.01 -6.91 -13.18
C ARG A 36 7.56 -6.95 -11.77
N CYS A 37 6.71 -6.79 -10.75
CA CYS A 37 7.07 -6.72 -9.33
C CYS A 37 7.94 -5.50 -8.97
N ARG A 38 7.90 -4.42 -9.75
CA ARG A 38 8.62 -3.17 -9.43
C ARG A 38 7.77 -2.34 -8.47
N PRO A 39 8.30 -1.93 -7.31
CA PRO A 39 7.60 -1.03 -6.40
C PRO A 39 7.32 0.32 -7.06
N LEU A 40 6.07 0.77 -7.05
CA LEU A 40 5.63 2.06 -7.61
C LEU A 40 5.46 3.13 -6.54
N SER A 41 5.14 2.73 -5.31
CA SER A 41 4.99 3.62 -4.17
C SER A 41 5.22 2.86 -2.86
N LEU A 42 5.72 3.57 -1.87
CA LEU A 42 6.00 3.06 -0.53
C LEU A 42 5.40 3.99 0.53
N VAL A 43 4.75 3.42 1.54
CA VAL A 43 4.22 4.13 2.71
C VAL A 43 4.55 3.35 3.96
N VAL A 44 5.09 4.01 4.97
CA VAL A 44 5.44 3.42 6.27
C VAL A 44 4.41 3.85 7.31
N THR A 45 3.89 2.89 8.08
CA THR A 45 2.95 3.15 9.17
C THR A 45 3.27 2.32 10.40
N PRO A 46 2.73 2.70 11.59
CA PRO A 46 2.75 1.82 12.75
C PRO A 46 2.07 0.47 12.47
N GLY A 47 2.59 -0.61 13.04
CA GLY A 47 2.14 -1.97 12.77
C GLY A 47 0.66 -2.24 13.06
N GLN A 48 0.06 -1.55 14.03
CA GLN A 48 -1.37 -1.66 14.37
C GLN A 48 -2.30 -0.92 13.40
N ARG A 49 -1.76 -0.10 12.49
CA ARG A 49 -2.59 0.65 11.53
C ARG A 49 -3.32 -0.29 10.58
N ALA A 50 -4.60 -0.05 10.36
CA ALA A 50 -5.40 -0.83 9.43
C ALA A 50 -4.95 -0.58 7.97
N ASP A 51 -4.76 -1.65 7.21
CA ASP A 51 -4.22 -1.57 5.85
C ASP A 51 -5.12 -0.79 4.90
N CYS A 52 -6.44 -0.90 5.05
CA CYS A 52 -7.42 -0.22 4.20
C CYS A 52 -7.31 1.32 4.28
N THR A 53 -6.84 1.88 5.40
CA THR A 53 -6.63 3.32 5.55
C THR A 53 -5.48 3.85 4.69
N GLN A 54 -4.55 2.98 4.33
CA GLN A 54 -3.39 3.32 3.51
C GLN A 54 -3.60 3.08 2.01
N PHE A 55 -4.75 2.54 1.63
CA PHE A 55 -5.07 2.25 0.23
C PHE A 55 -4.97 3.49 -0.66
N LYS A 56 -5.70 4.54 -0.32
CA LYS A 56 -5.67 5.82 -1.03
C LYS A 56 -4.28 6.48 -1.01
N PRO A 57 -3.61 6.67 0.14
CA PRO A 57 -2.25 7.23 0.20
C PRO A 57 -1.24 6.49 -0.67
N VAL A 58 -1.27 5.16 -0.71
CA VAL A 58 -0.38 4.34 -1.54
C VAL A 58 -0.63 4.61 -3.02
N LEU A 59 -1.89 4.60 -3.47
CA LEU A 59 -2.22 4.83 -4.87
C LEU A 59 -1.93 6.27 -5.31
N GLU A 60 -2.13 7.26 -4.46
CA GLU A 60 -1.87 8.67 -4.75
C GLU A 60 -0.37 9.00 -4.85
N LYS A 61 0.49 8.19 -4.27
CA LYS A 61 1.95 8.32 -4.38
C LYS A 61 2.54 7.78 -5.68
N ILE A 62 1.76 7.06 -6.47
CA ILE A 62 2.27 6.51 -7.75
C ILE A 62 2.73 7.64 -8.67
N ARG A 63 3.98 7.56 -9.11
CA ARG A 63 4.60 8.47 -10.08
C ARG A 63 5.51 7.66 -11.00
N VAL A 64 5.03 7.33 -12.19
CA VAL A 64 5.81 6.60 -13.18
C VAL A 64 6.25 7.59 -14.25
N PRO A 65 7.56 7.84 -14.39
CA PRO A 65 8.08 8.71 -15.45
C PRO A 65 7.63 8.20 -16.84
N LYS A 66 7.38 9.11 -17.75
CA LYS A 66 7.19 8.79 -19.16
C LYS A 66 8.53 8.86 -19.89
N PRO A 67 8.78 7.99 -20.86
CA PRO A 67 9.85 8.24 -21.82
C PRO A 67 9.52 9.52 -22.59
N GLY A 68 10.36 10.54 -22.48
CA GLY A 68 10.15 11.84 -23.11
C GLY A 68 9.44 12.90 -22.22
N PRO A 69 9.18 14.09 -22.77
CA PRO A 69 8.63 15.21 -22.02
C PRO A 69 7.18 14.94 -21.57
N GLY A 70 6.83 15.46 -20.42
CA GLY A 70 5.47 15.40 -19.89
C GLY A 70 5.37 14.98 -18.42
N ARG A 71 4.15 15.07 -17.87
CA ARG A 71 3.91 14.74 -16.46
C ARG A 71 3.96 13.23 -16.23
N PRO A 72 4.52 12.78 -15.09
CA PRO A 72 4.51 11.37 -14.72
C PRO A 72 3.10 10.78 -14.67
N ARG A 73 2.97 9.51 -15.03
CA ARG A 73 1.71 8.78 -14.92
C ARG A 73 1.39 8.50 -13.45
N LYS A 74 0.20 8.91 -13.02
CA LYS A 74 -0.28 8.77 -11.65
C LYS A 74 -1.40 7.74 -11.49
N LYS A 75 -2.09 7.42 -12.58
CA LYS A 75 -3.25 6.56 -12.58
C LYS A 75 -2.90 5.20 -13.18
N PRO A 76 -3.04 4.09 -12.42
CA PRO A 76 -2.94 2.75 -12.98
C PRO A 76 -4.19 2.42 -13.80
N ASP A 77 -4.07 1.53 -14.79
CA ASP A 77 -5.21 1.07 -15.59
C ASP A 77 -6.12 0.15 -14.78
N SER A 78 -5.51 -0.62 -13.88
CA SER A 78 -6.23 -1.55 -13.03
C SER A 78 -5.47 -1.81 -11.73
N VAL A 79 -6.22 -2.19 -10.69
CA VAL A 79 -5.71 -2.57 -9.38
C VAL A 79 -6.25 -3.94 -9.01
N ALA A 80 -5.36 -4.86 -8.65
CA ALA A 80 -5.71 -6.08 -7.94
C ALA A 80 -5.28 -5.93 -6.48
N ALA A 81 -6.19 -6.17 -5.54
CA ALA A 81 -5.89 -6.05 -4.12
C ALA A 81 -6.56 -7.16 -3.31
N ASP A 82 -6.07 -7.39 -2.09
CA ASP A 82 -6.59 -8.40 -1.19
C ASP A 82 -7.98 -8.05 -0.66
N LYS A 83 -8.69 -9.06 -0.16
CA LYS A 83 -10.01 -8.94 0.51
C LYS A 83 -10.00 -7.95 1.68
N ALA A 84 -8.84 -7.66 2.30
CA ALA A 84 -8.70 -6.63 3.32
C ALA A 84 -9.14 -5.24 2.83
N TYR A 85 -9.02 -4.98 1.52
CA TYR A 85 -9.42 -3.74 0.85
C TYR A 85 -10.83 -3.77 0.28
N SER A 86 -11.59 -4.85 0.55
CA SER A 86 -12.97 -5.02 0.09
C SER A 86 -13.97 -4.22 0.94
N ASN A 87 -13.79 -2.92 1.00
CA ASN A 87 -14.73 -2.02 1.67
C ASN A 87 -15.29 -0.97 0.71
N GLY A 88 -16.42 -0.37 1.10
CA GLY A 88 -17.09 0.67 0.32
C GLY A 88 -16.17 1.81 -0.11
N PRO A 89 -15.47 2.46 0.84
CA PRO A 89 -14.58 3.58 0.53
C PRO A 89 -13.48 3.26 -0.48
N CYS A 90 -12.82 2.10 -0.39
CA CYS A 90 -11.78 1.70 -1.36
C CYS A 90 -12.37 1.51 -2.76
N ARG A 91 -13.51 0.81 -2.87
CA ARG A 91 -14.18 0.60 -4.16
C ARG A 91 -14.73 1.90 -4.74
N GLN A 92 -15.29 2.78 -3.91
CA GLN A 92 -15.78 4.09 -4.33
C GLN A 92 -14.65 4.97 -4.87
N TYR A 93 -13.50 5.00 -4.17
CA TYR A 93 -12.32 5.71 -4.62
C TYR A 93 -11.84 5.21 -6.00
N LEU A 94 -11.78 3.89 -6.22
CA LEU A 94 -11.38 3.35 -7.52
C LEU A 94 -12.37 3.70 -8.63
N ARG A 95 -13.68 3.64 -8.34
CA ARG A 95 -14.73 4.03 -9.30
C ARG A 95 -14.67 5.51 -9.65
N SER A 96 -14.54 6.40 -8.65
CA SER A 96 -14.46 7.85 -8.88
C SER A 96 -13.23 8.24 -9.70
N ARG A 97 -12.15 7.42 -9.62
CA ARG A 97 -10.93 7.60 -10.41
C ARG A 97 -10.98 6.89 -11.77
N GLY A 98 -12.06 6.17 -12.08
CA GLY A 98 -12.16 5.35 -13.29
C GLY A 98 -11.08 4.29 -13.38
N ILE A 99 -10.72 3.65 -12.24
CA ILE A 99 -9.71 2.59 -12.17
C ILE A 99 -10.42 1.24 -12.11
N ARG A 100 -10.17 0.38 -13.09
CA ARG A 100 -10.65 -1.01 -13.06
C ARG A 100 -10.06 -1.74 -11.86
N HIS A 101 -10.84 -2.56 -11.18
CA HIS A 101 -10.32 -3.23 -9.99
C HIS A 101 -10.87 -4.63 -9.82
N THR A 102 -10.03 -5.51 -9.31
CA THR A 102 -10.37 -6.87 -8.92
C THR A 102 -10.00 -7.04 -7.45
N ILE A 103 -11.01 -7.04 -6.59
CA ILE A 103 -10.89 -7.21 -5.15
C ILE A 103 -11.95 -8.24 -4.75
N PRO A 104 -11.59 -9.37 -4.10
CA PRO A 104 -12.59 -10.34 -3.67
C PRO A 104 -13.56 -9.73 -2.66
N GLU A 105 -14.79 -10.20 -2.65
CA GLU A 105 -15.74 -9.83 -1.60
C GLU A 105 -15.42 -10.60 -0.32
N LYS A 106 -15.54 -9.95 0.84
CA LYS A 106 -15.43 -10.64 2.13
C LYS A 106 -16.62 -11.56 2.33
N THR A 107 -16.41 -12.71 2.92
CA THR A 107 -17.45 -13.72 3.20
C THR A 107 -18.63 -13.13 3.97
N ASP A 108 -18.33 -12.31 5.00
CA ASP A 108 -19.38 -11.65 5.80
C ASP A 108 -20.21 -10.65 4.96
N SER A 109 -19.56 -9.92 4.07
CA SER A 109 -20.22 -8.96 3.17
C SER A 109 -21.09 -9.69 2.15
N GLN A 110 -20.61 -10.82 1.62
CA GLN A 110 -21.36 -11.69 0.72
C GLN A 110 -22.59 -12.26 1.42
N ALA A 111 -22.43 -12.82 2.61
CA ALA A 111 -23.53 -13.34 3.42
C ALA A 111 -24.56 -12.25 3.76
N ALA A 112 -24.10 -11.05 4.13
CA ALA A 112 -24.99 -9.93 4.40
C ALA A 112 -25.76 -9.47 3.15
N ARG A 113 -25.13 -9.49 1.97
CA ARG A 113 -25.77 -9.18 0.69
C ARG A 113 -26.82 -10.23 0.33
N LEU A 114 -26.50 -11.50 0.47
CA LEU A 114 -27.43 -12.62 0.18
C LEU A 114 -28.67 -12.56 1.09
N ARG A 115 -28.49 -12.30 2.39
CA ARG A 115 -29.62 -12.14 3.34
C ARG A 115 -30.59 -11.01 2.96
N LYS A 116 -30.10 -9.98 2.27
CA LYS A 116 -30.94 -8.86 1.80
C LYS A 116 -31.73 -9.19 0.53
N GLY A 117 -31.52 -10.34 -0.11
CA GLY A 117 -32.16 -10.74 -1.35
C GLY A 117 -32.03 -9.70 -2.45
N SER A 118 -33.14 -9.30 -3.07
CA SER A 118 -33.15 -8.26 -4.14
C SER A 118 -32.57 -6.92 -3.69
N ARG A 119 -32.69 -6.56 -2.41
CA ARG A 119 -32.12 -5.33 -1.83
C ARG A 119 -30.63 -5.42 -1.58
N GLY A 120 -29.98 -6.56 -1.72
CA GLY A 120 -28.55 -6.77 -1.52
C GLY A 120 -27.67 -6.23 -2.66
N GLY A 121 -28.26 -5.91 -3.79
CA GLY A 121 -27.60 -5.37 -4.97
C GLY A 121 -26.73 -6.40 -5.73
N ARG A 122 -26.17 -5.96 -6.85
CA ARG A 122 -25.31 -6.79 -7.70
C ARG A 122 -23.98 -7.11 -7.00
N PRO A 123 -23.51 -8.39 -7.08
CA PRO A 123 -22.19 -8.75 -6.57
C PRO A 123 -21.08 -7.94 -7.29
N PRO A 124 -19.99 -7.62 -6.58
CA PRO A 124 -18.85 -6.99 -7.23
C PRO A 124 -18.29 -7.87 -8.34
N ALA A 125 -17.96 -7.27 -9.50
CA ALA A 125 -17.28 -7.98 -10.57
C ALA A 125 -15.94 -8.50 -10.08
N PHE A 126 -15.65 -9.78 -10.34
CA PHE A 126 -14.43 -10.44 -9.95
C PHE A 126 -13.81 -11.14 -11.18
N ASP A 127 -12.57 -10.84 -11.48
CA ASP A 127 -11.79 -11.42 -12.56
C ASP A 127 -10.67 -12.26 -11.92
N GLU A 128 -10.85 -13.58 -11.95
CA GLU A 128 -9.95 -14.53 -11.30
C GLU A 128 -8.54 -14.51 -11.91
N GLU A 129 -8.44 -14.45 -13.24
CA GLU A 129 -7.15 -14.42 -13.94
C GLU A 129 -6.35 -13.17 -13.58
N ARG A 130 -7.04 -12.05 -13.46
CA ARG A 130 -6.42 -10.80 -13.02
C ARG A 130 -6.05 -10.84 -11.54
N TYR A 131 -6.83 -11.53 -10.73
CA TYR A 131 -6.55 -11.71 -9.31
C TYR A 131 -5.33 -12.61 -9.06
N LYS A 132 -5.15 -13.68 -9.83
CA LYS A 132 -3.95 -14.54 -9.77
C LYS A 132 -2.67 -13.73 -9.96
N LYS A 133 -2.70 -12.69 -10.81
CA LYS A 133 -1.55 -11.78 -11.01
C LYS A 133 -1.21 -10.94 -9.78
N ARG A 134 -2.03 -10.90 -8.72
CA ARG A 134 -1.75 -10.21 -7.46
C ARG A 134 -0.49 -10.72 -6.76
N ASN A 135 -0.07 -11.94 -7.01
CA ASN A 135 1.17 -12.52 -6.45
C ASN A 135 2.43 -11.68 -6.76
N THR A 136 2.34 -10.74 -7.70
CA THR A 136 3.40 -9.74 -7.95
C THR A 136 3.74 -8.91 -6.72
N ILE A 137 2.77 -8.59 -5.87
CA ILE A 137 2.97 -7.84 -4.62
C ILE A 137 3.82 -8.65 -3.63
N GLU A 138 3.48 -9.91 -3.43
CA GLU A 138 4.22 -10.80 -2.52
C GLU A 138 5.68 -10.96 -2.98
N ARG A 139 5.88 -11.14 -4.28
CA ARG A 139 7.23 -11.19 -4.88
C ARG A 139 7.97 -9.88 -4.74
N ALA A 140 7.31 -8.73 -4.90
CA ALA A 140 7.92 -7.42 -4.70
C ALA A 140 8.36 -7.22 -3.24
N ILE A 141 7.50 -7.62 -2.28
CA ILE A 141 7.83 -7.58 -0.85
C ILE A 141 9.03 -8.48 -0.54
N ASN A 142 9.04 -9.70 -1.09
CA ASN A 142 10.15 -10.64 -0.88
C ASN A 142 11.46 -10.12 -1.46
N ARG A 143 11.44 -9.50 -2.65
CA ARG A 143 12.63 -8.84 -3.22
C ARG A 143 13.12 -7.68 -2.34
N LEU A 144 12.22 -6.85 -1.81
CA LEU A 144 12.59 -5.78 -0.88
C LEU A 144 13.21 -6.34 0.41
N LYS A 145 12.68 -7.44 0.94
CA LYS A 145 13.19 -8.08 2.16
C LYS A 145 14.56 -8.76 1.97
N GLN A 146 15.01 -9.01 0.74
CA GLN A 146 16.38 -9.47 0.48
C GLN A 146 17.41 -8.41 0.91
N HIS A 147 17.02 -7.14 0.97
CA HIS A 147 17.85 -6.09 1.56
C HIS A 147 17.69 -6.11 3.08
N ARG A 148 18.72 -6.58 3.81
CA ARG A 148 18.71 -6.72 5.28
C ARG A 148 18.23 -5.48 6.00
N ALA A 149 18.65 -4.29 5.57
CA ALA A 149 18.25 -3.03 6.17
C ALA A 149 16.74 -2.73 6.03
N VAL A 150 16.08 -3.30 5.01
CA VAL A 150 14.62 -3.23 4.84
C VAL A 150 13.92 -4.32 5.64
N ALA A 151 14.46 -5.54 5.65
CA ALA A 151 13.88 -6.68 6.37
C ALA A 151 13.90 -6.46 7.87
N THR A 152 15.01 -5.92 8.39
CA THR A 152 15.20 -5.62 9.81
C THR A 152 15.30 -4.11 9.96
N ARG A 153 14.21 -3.50 10.39
CA ARG A 153 14.21 -2.05 10.58
C ARG A 153 15.05 -1.65 11.79
N TYR A 154 16.27 -1.21 11.56
CA TYR A 154 17.14 -0.62 12.59
C TYR A 154 16.86 0.87 12.80
N ASP A 155 16.34 1.56 11.78
CA ASP A 155 16.09 3.00 11.80
C ASP A 155 14.90 3.35 12.69
N LYS A 156 15.14 4.14 13.74
CA LYS A 156 14.10 4.67 14.62
C LYS A 156 13.17 5.64 13.86
N ARG A 157 13.72 6.47 12.99
CA ARG A 157 13.00 7.51 12.25
C ARG A 157 12.31 6.95 11.01
N ARG A 158 11.03 7.26 10.83
CA ARG A 158 10.23 6.81 9.68
C ARG A 158 10.82 7.23 8.35
N TYR A 159 11.28 8.48 8.24
CA TYR A 159 11.81 9.00 6.99
C TYR A 159 13.16 8.37 6.63
N VAL A 160 13.99 8.03 7.62
CA VAL A 160 15.26 7.31 7.39
C VAL A 160 14.97 5.91 6.87
N TYR A 161 14.07 5.17 7.53
CA TYR A 161 13.66 3.85 7.04
C TYR A 161 13.05 3.88 5.63
N LEU A 162 12.23 4.89 5.32
CA LEU A 162 11.70 5.08 3.97
C LEU A 162 12.84 5.42 2.99
N GLY A 163 13.83 6.22 3.42
CA GLY A 163 15.06 6.50 2.69
C GLY A 163 15.83 5.22 2.37
N THR A 164 15.95 4.29 3.32
CA THR A 164 16.58 2.97 3.12
C THR A 164 15.76 2.07 2.17
N ALA A 165 14.44 2.07 2.27
CA ALA A 165 13.57 1.26 1.41
C ALA A 165 13.53 1.76 -0.04
N THR A 166 13.75 3.05 -0.27
CA THR A 166 13.70 3.66 -1.61
C THR A 166 14.83 3.18 -2.53
N PRO A 167 16.13 3.19 -2.14
CA PRO A 167 17.21 2.61 -2.95
C PRO A 167 17.02 1.11 -3.19
N ALA A 168 16.52 0.36 -2.21
CA ALA A 168 16.19 -1.06 -2.41
C ALA A 168 15.12 -1.25 -3.49
N ALA A 169 14.10 -0.40 -3.52
CA ALA A 169 13.10 -0.40 -4.57
C ALA A 169 13.70 -0.01 -5.93
N LEU A 170 14.59 0.98 -5.97
CA LEU A 170 15.31 1.39 -7.18
C LEU A 170 16.17 0.25 -7.73
N THR A 171 16.85 -0.51 -6.87
CA THR A 171 17.63 -1.69 -7.28
C THR A 171 16.76 -2.73 -7.98
N ILE A 172 15.53 -2.93 -7.51
CA ILE A 172 14.57 -3.81 -8.18
C ILE A 172 14.21 -3.27 -9.57
N TRP A 173 14.00 -1.97 -9.70
CA TRP A 173 13.71 -1.32 -10.99
C TRP A 173 14.84 -1.49 -11.99
N LEU A 174 16.08 -1.35 -11.56
CA LEU A 174 17.27 -1.46 -12.44
C LEU A 174 17.56 -2.89 -12.89
N ARG A 175 17.03 -3.91 -12.19
CA ARG A 175 17.23 -5.33 -12.48
C ARG A 175 16.07 -5.97 -13.24
N THR A 176 15.00 -5.23 -13.54
CA THR A 176 13.78 -5.69 -14.23
C THR A 176 13.42 -4.80 -15.40
#